data_b1c19d7da2bf07bf3d0867a931aed8d3
#
_entry.id   b1c19d7da2bf07bf3d0867a931aed8d3
#
_cell.length_a   1.000
_cell.length_b   1.000
_cell.length_c   1.000
_cell.angle_alpha   90.00
_cell.angle_beta   90.00
_cell.angle_gamma   90.00
#
_symmetry.space_group_name_H-M   'P 1'
#
loop_
_entity.id
_entity.type
_entity.pdbx_description
1 polymer ?
#
loop_
_entity_poly.entity_id
_entity_poly.type
_entity_poly.pdbx_seq_one_letter_code
_entity_poly.pdbx_strand_id
1 'polypeptide(L)'
;MRSRFLVIGSNSFSGAHFCSYLLRQDHEVLGVSRSPEAHSVFLPYQWLSDTTNFTFNQIDLNSQLPELMDVIGDWQPEYVVNFAAQGMVAQSWQIPEHWYQTNVVAQVKLHDQLRRLGFLKKYVHITTPEAYGSTEGWITENFNFAPSTPYAVSRAACDLHLMSFFRAYKFPVVFTRAANVYGPGQQLYRIIPRTLLFARLGKVLQLHGGGHSVRSFIHIEDVADATYRVAIGGVPGETYHISTQEIVSIRELVSQICELVGVDFKNLVEVTEERLGKDQAYLLDSKKVRSELGWQDQVSLSAGLAATLDWVDGNLSVLQNLPLDYIHKP
;
A
#
# COMPACT_ATOMS: atom_id res chain seq x y z
N MET A 1 -18.11 -0.18 18.39
CA MET A 1 -18.49 1.25 18.37
C MET A 1 -18.16 1.80 17.00
N ARG A 2 -19.09 2.53 16.40
CA ARG A 2 -18.89 3.21 15.13
C ARG A 2 -17.96 4.40 15.33
N SER A 3 -16.92 4.52 14.52
CA SER A 3 -15.93 5.61 14.56
C SER A 3 -15.78 6.25 13.18
N ARG A 4 -15.24 7.47 13.14
CA ARG A 4 -15.00 8.25 11.92
C ARG A 4 -13.54 8.11 11.50
N PHE A 5 -13.32 7.59 10.27
CA PHE A 5 -12.01 7.39 9.66
C PHE A 5 -11.82 8.27 8.43
N LEU A 6 -10.83 9.13 8.44
CA LEU A 6 -10.34 9.79 7.23
C LEU A 6 -9.26 8.90 6.59
N VAL A 7 -9.47 8.53 5.33
CA VAL A 7 -8.51 7.76 4.53
C VAL A 7 -7.95 8.65 3.42
N ILE A 8 -6.71 9.13 3.62
CA ILE A 8 -6.00 9.91 2.61
C ILE A 8 -5.30 8.94 1.64
N GLY A 9 -5.56 9.08 0.33
CA GLY A 9 -5.14 8.10 -0.67
C GLY A 9 -6.15 6.97 -0.86
N SER A 10 -7.44 7.24 -0.63
CA SER A 10 -8.56 6.28 -0.72
C SER A 10 -8.70 5.60 -2.10
N ASN A 11 -8.21 6.22 -3.19
CA ASN A 11 -8.23 5.65 -4.54
C ASN A 11 -6.97 4.80 -4.85
N SER A 12 -6.02 4.68 -3.91
CA SER A 12 -4.91 3.74 -4.04
C SER A 12 -5.40 2.31 -3.78
N PHE A 13 -4.66 1.31 -4.27
CA PHE A 13 -5.00 -0.10 -4.04
C PHE A 13 -5.26 -0.40 -2.55
N SER A 14 -4.29 -0.11 -1.69
CA SER A 14 -4.43 -0.40 -0.26
C SER A 14 -5.44 0.52 0.44
N GLY A 15 -5.52 1.80 0.03
CA GLY A 15 -6.49 2.74 0.60
C GLY A 15 -7.93 2.36 0.28
N ALA A 16 -8.20 1.91 -0.97
CA ALA A 16 -9.54 1.50 -1.39
C ALA A 16 -10.00 0.20 -0.68
N HIS A 17 -9.10 -0.77 -0.49
CA HIS A 17 -9.38 -1.95 0.31
C HIS A 17 -9.60 -1.62 1.78
N PHE A 18 -8.83 -0.69 2.33
CA PHE A 18 -9.02 -0.26 3.71
C PHE A 18 -10.36 0.45 3.90
N CYS A 19 -10.78 1.30 2.95
CA CYS A 19 -12.14 1.87 2.97
C CYS A 19 -13.21 0.77 2.95
N SER A 20 -13.08 -0.22 2.05
CA SER A 20 -13.98 -1.37 1.99
C SER A 20 -14.02 -2.15 3.31
N TYR A 21 -12.85 -2.39 3.92
CA TYR A 21 -12.76 -3.06 5.22
C TYR A 21 -13.51 -2.30 6.32
N LEU A 22 -13.30 -0.98 6.43
CA LEU A 22 -13.95 -0.13 7.42
C LEU A 22 -15.47 -0.11 7.27
N LEU A 23 -15.97 -0.04 6.02
CA LEU A 23 -17.41 -0.07 5.72
C LEU A 23 -18.04 -1.39 6.14
N ARG A 24 -17.37 -2.52 5.90
CA ARG A 24 -17.81 -3.84 6.38
C ARG A 24 -17.85 -3.95 7.90
N GLN A 25 -17.09 -3.11 8.62
CA GLN A 25 -17.11 -3.00 10.08
C GLN A 25 -18.08 -1.90 10.59
N ASP A 26 -18.94 -1.37 9.73
CA ASP A 26 -19.93 -0.32 10.04
C ASP A 26 -19.33 1.00 10.57
N HIS A 27 -18.13 1.38 10.07
CA HIS A 27 -17.52 2.69 10.34
C HIS A 27 -17.97 3.76 9.33
N GLU A 28 -17.88 5.04 9.73
CA GLU A 28 -18.02 6.17 8.83
C GLU A 28 -16.67 6.48 8.18
N VAL A 29 -16.64 6.57 6.87
CA VAL A 29 -15.39 6.73 6.10
C VAL A 29 -15.45 7.94 5.19
N LEU A 30 -14.50 8.84 5.37
CA LEU A 30 -14.22 9.94 4.45
C LEU A 30 -12.97 9.59 3.65
N GLY A 31 -13.15 9.34 2.35
CA GLY A 31 -12.05 9.09 1.42
C GLY A 31 -11.57 10.39 0.76
N VAL A 32 -10.25 10.58 0.72
CA VAL A 32 -9.62 11.73 0.04
C VAL A 32 -8.54 11.24 -0.89
N SER A 33 -8.55 11.73 -2.13
CA SER A 33 -7.48 11.50 -3.12
C SER A 33 -7.38 12.66 -4.10
N ARG A 34 -6.18 12.89 -4.65
CA ARG A 34 -5.92 13.96 -5.61
C ARG A 34 -6.62 13.79 -6.97
N SER A 35 -6.84 12.56 -7.39
CA SER A 35 -7.52 12.24 -8.64
C SER A 35 -8.98 11.88 -8.37
N PRO A 36 -9.88 12.05 -9.35
CA PRO A 36 -11.22 11.49 -9.25
C PRO A 36 -11.14 9.98 -9.03
N GLU A 37 -12.24 9.39 -8.60
CA GLU A 37 -12.34 7.95 -8.44
C GLU A 37 -11.95 7.23 -9.74
N ALA A 38 -11.14 6.18 -9.61
CA ALA A 38 -10.74 5.34 -10.71
C ALA A 38 -11.92 4.47 -11.20
N HIS A 39 -11.71 3.68 -12.25
CA HIS A 39 -12.70 2.69 -12.68
C HIS A 39 -13.05 1.76 -11.51
N SER A 40 -14.34 1.46 -11.33
CA SER A 40 -14.89 0.65 -10.21
C SER A 40 -14.18 -0.70 -10.02
N VAL A 41 -13.64 -1.28 -11.07
CA VAL A 41 -12.86 -2.52 -11.02
C VAL A 41 -11.66 -2.44 -10.06
N PHE A 42 -11.13 -1.24 -9.78
CA PHE A 42 -10.02 -0.98 -8.86
C PHE A 42 -10.46 -0.43 -7.49
N LEU A 43 -11.76 -0.29 -7.25
CA LEU A 43 -12.30 0.35 -6.05
C LEU A 43 -13.18 -0.61 -5.25
N PRO A 44 -12.60 -1.48 -4.42
CA PRO A 44 -13.32 -2.52 -3.68
C PRO A 44 -14.43 -2.00 -2.77
N TYR A 45 -14.39 -0.75 -2.31
CA TYR A 45 -15.51 -0.17 -1.58
C TYR A 45 -16.77 0.01 -2.47
N GLN A 46 -16.60 0.14 -3.81
CA GLN A 46 -17.72 0.17 -4.77
C GLN A 46 -18.25 -1.23 -5.12
N TRP A 47 -17.60 -2.30 -4.66
CA TRP A 47 -18.11 -3.67 -4.83
C TRP A 47 -19.10 -4.06 -3.73
N LEU A 48 -19.22 -3.25 -2.68
CA LEU A 48 -20.16 -3.46 -1.60
C LEU A 48 -21.58 -3.06 -2.02
N SER A 49 -22.56 -3.76 -1.45
CA SER A 49 -23.98 -3.46 -1.68
C SER A 49 -24.47 -2.21 -0.96
N ASP A 50 -23.76 -1.80 0.10
CA ASP A 50 -24.06 -0.60 0.89
C ASP A 50 -22.80 0.23 1.09
N THR A 51 -22.85 1.48 0.63
CA THR A 51 -21.80 2.49 0.76
C THR A 51 -22.32 3.79 1.38
N THR A 52 -23.46 3.76 2.07
CA THR A 52 -24.08 4.96 2.65
C THR A 52 -23.18 5.67 3.66
N ASN A 53 -22.26 4.95 4.28
CA ASN A 53 -21.29 5.47 5.24
C ASN A 53 -19.98 5.94 4.61
N PHE A 54 -19.90 6.01 3.27
CA PHE A 54 -18.72 6.47 2.53
C PHE A 54 -18.99 7.79 1.82
N THR A 55 -18.08 8.74 2.01
CA THR A 55 -18.04 9.99 1.25
C THR A 55 -16.66 10.16 0.63
N PHE A 56 -16.60 10.57 -0.65
CA PHE A 56 -15.35 10.84 -1.35
C PHE A 56 -15.19 12.32 -1.64
N ASN A 57 -14.01 12.88 -1.33
CA ASN A 57 -13.61 14.22 -1.71
C ASN A 57 -12.33 14.19 -2.55
N GLN A 58 -12.39 14.80 -3.72
CA GLN A 58 -11.21 14.98 -4.55
C GLN A 58 -10.41 16.18 -4.05
N ILE A 59 -9.31 15.94 -3.35
CA ILE A 59 -8.42 16.95 -2.80
C ILE A 59 -6.97 16.52 -3.00
N ASP A 60 -6.14 17.41 -3.59
CA ASP A 60 -4.70 17.20 -3.74
C ASP A 60 -3.94 17.77 -2.54
N LEU A 61 -3.28 16.88 -1.81
CA LEU A 61 -2.47 17.25 -0.64
C LEU A 61 -1.32 18.24 -0.98
N ASN A 62 -0.83 18.23 -2.22
CA ASN A 62 0.24 19.13 -2.64
C ASN A 62 -0.22 20.61 -2.76
N SER A 63 -1.47 20.84 -3.16
CA SER A 63 -1.97 22.17 -3.55
C SER A 63 -3.21 22.63 -2.78
N GLN A 64 -3.97 21.71 -2.16
CA GLN A 64 -5.28 22.00 -1.56
C GLN A 64 -5.31 21.64 -0.05
N LEU A 65 -4.21 21.89 0.66
CA LEU A 65 -4.16 21.60 2.09
C LEU A 65 -5.19 22.42 2.91
N PRO A 66 -5.47 23.72 2.61
CA PRO A 66 -6.50 24.46 3.33
C PRO A 66 -7.87 23.80 3.23
N GLU A 67 -8.29 23.40 2.02
CA GLU A 67 -9.58 22.72 1.80
C GLU A 67 -9.65 21.37 2.53
N LEU A 68 -8.54 20.65 2.57
CA LEU A 68 -8.47 19.40 3.35
C LEU A 68 -8.65 19.70 4.85
N MET A 69 -8.05 20.75 5.37
CA MET A 69 -8.17 21.11 6.79
C MET A 69 -9.57 21.59 7.14
N ASP A 70 -10.26 22.29 6.25
CA ASP A 70 -11.67 22.68 6.44
C ASP A 70 -12.54 21.42 6.55
N VAL A 71 -12.40 20.48 5.62
CA VAL A 71 -13.13 19.19 5.65
C VAL A 71 -12.81 18.40 6.94
N ILE A 72 -11.56 18.37 7.37
CA ILE A 72 -11.16 17.70 8.64
C ILE A 72 -11.78 18.41 9.85
N GLY A 73 -11.79 19.73 9.86
CA GLY A 73 -12.37 20.55 10.93
C GLY A 73 -13.88 20.34 11.09
N ASP A 74 -14.59 20.30 9.97
CA ASP A 74 -16.05 20.10 9.95
C ASP A 74 -16.44 18.66 10.33
N TRP A 75 -15.73 17.67 9.77
CA TRP A 75 -16.08 16.25 9.96
C TRP A 75 -15.50 15.63 11.23
N GLN A 76 -14.39 16.16 11.75
CA GLN A 76 -13.70 15.75 12.97
C GLN A 76 -13.43 14.24 13.05
N PRO A 77 -12.57 13.67 12.17
CA PRO A 77 -12.21 12.25 12.21
C PRO A 77 -11.49 11.88 13.51
N GLU A 78 -11.85 10.77 14.10
CA GLU A 78 -11.12 10.21 15.25
C GLU A 78 -9.78 9.59 14.81
N TYR A 79 -9.77 9.02 13.61
CA TYR A 79 -8.61 8.33 13.02
C TYR A 79 -8.31 8.88 11.63
N VAL A 80 -7.05 9.18 11.38
CA VAL A 80 -6.55 9.52 10.05
C VAL A 80 -5.58 8.43 9.60
N VAL A 81 -5.86 7.78 8.49
CA VAL A 81 -5.00 6.74 7.91
C VAL A 81 -4.50 7.21 6.55
N ASN A 82 -3.19 7.37 6.44
CA ASN A 82 -2.59 8.02 5.27
C ASN A 82 -1.84 7.04 4.37
N PHE A 83 -2.46 6.70 3.24
CA PHE A 83 -1.88 5.92 2.15
C PHE A 83 -1.30 6.79 1.03
N ALA A 84 -1.51 8.12 1.08
CA ALA A 84 -1.08 9.01 0.00
C ALA A 84 0.45 9.11 -0.08
N ALA A 85 0.99 8.67 -1.19
CA ALA A 85 2.40 8.75 -1.51
C ALA A 85 2.63 8.62 -3.02
N GLN A 86 3.75 9.18 -3.51
CA GLN A 86 4.36 8.75 -4.75
C GLN A 86 5.08 7.43 -4.48
N GLY A 87 4.56 6.31 -5.04
CA GLY A 87 4.94 4.94 -4.61
C GLY A 87 5.80 4.16 -5.60
N MET A 88 6.16 4.73 -6.78
CA MET A 88 6.92 3.98 -7.80
C MET A 88 8.43 4.21 -7.65
N VAL A 89 9.16 3.12 -7.50
CA VAL A 89 10.62 3.14 -7.25
C VAL A 89 11.39 3.57 -8.49
N ALA A 90 11.17 2.89 -9.62
CA ALA A 90 11.95 3.13 -10.85
C ALA A 90 11.80 4.56 -11.38
N GLN A 91 10.59 5.11 -11.33
CA GLN A 91 10.30 6.46 -11.80
C GLN A 91 10.85 7.54 -10.87
N SER A 92 11.13 7.23 -9.60
CA SER A 92 11.73 8.19 -8.66
C SER A 92 13.13 8.66 -9.07
N TRP A 93 13.82 7.91 -9.93
CA TRP A 93 15.10 8.29 -10.50
C TRP A 93 14.97 9.32 -11.64
N GLN A 94 13.81 9.40 -12.28
CA GLN A 94 13.58 10.29 -13.43
C GLN A 94 13.28 11.73 -12.97
N ILE A 95 12.38 11.87 -12.01
CA ILE A 95 11.95 13.19 -11.49
C ILE A 95 11.82 13.09 -9.95
N PRO A 96 12.94 12.98 -9.21
CA PRO A 96 12.90 12.72 -7.76
C PRO A 96 12.17 13.80 -6.95
N GLU A 97 12.15 15.05 -7.43
CA GLU A 97 11.47 16.17 -6.78
C GLU A 97 9.97 15.93 -6.54
N HIS A 98 9.27 15.20 -7.44
CA HIS A 98 7.86 14.88 -7.24
C HIS A 98 7.65 13.95 -6.03
N TRP A 99 8.62 13.07 -5.75
CA TRP A 99 8.60 12.22 -4.55
C TRP A 99 8.86 13.02 -3.28
N TYR A 100 9.83 13.93 -3.29
CA TYR A 100 10.09 14.78 -2.14
C TYR A 100 8.95 15.76 -1.88
N GLN A 101 8.35 16.33 -2.94
CA GLN A 101 7.21 17.23 -2.81
C GLN A 101 6.02 16.50 -2.14
N THR A 102 5.62 15.34 -2.65
CA THR A 102 4.45 14.60 -2.15
C THR A 102 4.73 13.87 -0.83
N ASN A 103 5.87 13.16 -0.74
CA ASN A 103 6.15 12.27 0.39
C ASN A 103 6.79 12.99 1.59
N VAL A 104 7.32 14.20 1.40
CA VAL A 104 7.97 14.97 2.47
C VAL A 104 7.28 16.30 2.68
N VAL A 105 7.36 17.21 1.70
CA VAL A 105 6.92 18.60 1.89
C VAL A 105 5.43 18.70 2.20
N ALA A 106 4.58 18.05 1.40
CA ALA A 106 3.14 18.04 1.64
C ALA A 106 2.77 17.35 2.96
N GLN A 107 3.46 16.24 3.28
CA GLN A 107 3.25 15.52 4.53
C GLN A 107 3.62 16.36 5.76
N VAL A 108 4.76 17.03 5.74
CA VAL A 108 5.19 17.92 6.83
C VAL A 108 4.16 19.02 7.09
N LYS A 109 3.63 19.64 6.01
CA LYS A 109 2.58 20.66 6.13
C LYS A 109 1.30 20.09 6.75
N LEU A 110 0.87 18.90 6.32
CA LEU A 110 -0.29 18.21 6.87
C LEU A 110 -0.09 17.91 8.37
N HIS A 111 1.05 17.33 8.73
CA HIS A 111 1.33 16.95 10.12
C HIS A 111 1.38 18.17 11.06
N ASP A 112 1.91 19.33 10.59
CA ASP A 112 1.91 20.56 11.39
C ASP A 112 0.51 21.07 11.69
N GLN A 113 -0.45 20.88 10.78
CA GLN A 113 -1.85 21.22 11.04
C GLN A 113 -2.51 20.18 11.93
N LEU A 114 -2.37 18.89 11.64
CA LEU A 114 -3.01 17.80 12.38
C LEU A 114 -2.61 17.78 13.86
N ARG A 115 -1.36 18.09 14.20
CA ARG A 115 -0.90 18.09 15.61
C ARG A 115 -1.62 19.10 16.51
N ARG A 116 -2.33 20.05 15.93
CA ARG A 116 -3.09 21.10 16.65
C ARG A 116 -4.54 20.71 16.91
N LEU A 117 -4.98 19.56 16.38
CA LEU A 117 -6.36 19.10 16.50
C LEU A 117 -6.56 18.29 17.79
N GLY A 118 -7.47 18.73 18.64
CA GLY A 118 -7.74 18.10 19.92
C GLY A 118 -8.60 16.84 19.86
N PHE A 119 -9.24 16.55 18.72
CA PHE A 119 -10.13 15.40 18.54
C PHE A 119 -9.46 14.17 17.93
N LEU A 120 -8.25 14.33 17.34
CA LEU A 120 -7.54 13.24 16.67
C LEU A 120 -7.01 12.23 17.71
N LYS A 121 -7.55 11.02 17.67
CA LYS A 121 -7.11 9.92 18.54
C LYS A 121 -5.81 9.27 18.04
N LYS A 122 -5.70 9.08 16.71
CA LYS A 122 -4.53 8.46 16.11
C LYS A 122 -4.35 8.83 14.65
N TYR A 123 -3.09 8.98 14.25
CA TYR A 123 -2.64 9.11 12.87
C TYR A 123 -1.83 7.88 12.48
N VAL A 124 -2.30 7.13 11.50
CA VAL A 124 -1.61 5.95 10.98
C VAL A 124 -0.84 6.32 9.72
N HIS A 125 0.48 6.25 9.79
CA HIS A 125 1.36 6.49 8.64
C HIS A 125 1.70 5.16 7.97
N ILE A 126 1.18 4.97 6.75
CA ILE A 126 1.54 3.82 5.93
C ILE A 126 2.89 4.11 5.28
N THR A 127 3.92 3.36 5.64
CA THR A 127 5.28 3.55 5.13
C THR A 127 5.77 2.32 4.34
N THR A 128 7.07 2.13 4.18
CA THR A 128 7.64 1.10 3.31
C THR A 128 8.82 0.39 3.96
N PRO A 129 9.02 -0.91 3.72
CA PRO A 129 10.24 -1.61 4.12
C PRO A 129 11.49 -1.13 3.38
N GLU A 130 11.35 -0.52 2.20
CA GLU A 130 12.47 -0.03 1.41
C GLU A 130 13.28 1.07 2.11
N ALA A 131 12.71 1.71 3.16
CA ALA A 131 13.45 2.61 4.03
C ALA A 131 14.66 1.93 4.71
N TYR A 132 14.60 0.63 4.96
CA TYR A 132 15.70 -0.14 5.54
C TYR A 132 16.84 -0.41 4.53
N GLY A 133 16.57 -0.34 3.22
CA GLY A 133 17.48 -0.78 2.17
C GLY A 133 17.57 -2.31 2.09
N SER A 134 18.66 -2.81 1.51
CA SER A 134 18.93 -4.25 1.49
C SER A 134 19.26 -4.76 2.88
N THR A 135 18.55 -5.80 3.32
CA THR A 135 18.71 -6.39 4.65
C THR A 135 19.13 -7.85 4.58
N GLU A 136 19.84 -8.31 5.62
CA GLU A 136 20.15 -9.71 5.80
C GLU A 136 19.15 -10.35 6.77
N GLY A 137 18.46 -11.40 6.33
CA GLY A 137 17.47 -12.13 7.15
C GLY A 137 16.23 -11.32 7.52
N TRP A 138 15.54 -11.78 8.57
CA TRP A 138 14.34 -11.15 9.10
C TRP A 138 14.69 -9.98 10.01
N ILE A 139 14.12 -8.80 9.73
CA ILE A 139 14.36 -7.59 10.51
C ILE A 139 13.16 -7.23 11.37
N THR A 140 13.44 -6.80 12.59
CA THR A 140 12.45 -6.24 13.52
C THR A 140 12.31 -4.73 13.30
N GLU A 141 11.26 -4.14 13.85
CA GLU A 141 10.96 -2.72 13.77
C GLU A 141 12.08 -1.86 14.37
N ASN A 142 12.58 -0.94 13.57
CA ASN A 142 13.61 0.01 13.99
C ASN A 142 13.64 1.25 13.07
N PHE A 143 14.48 2.23 13.36
CA PHE A 143 14.70 3.45 12.57
C PHE A 143 16.14 3.54 11.99
N ASN A 144 16.84 2.41 11.88
CA ASN A 144 18.16 2.32 11.23
C ASN A 144 17.96 2.23 9.71
N PHE A 145 17.73 3.37 9.09
CA PHE A 145 17.41 3.45 7.66
C PHE A 145 18.68 3.54 6.81
N ALA A 146 18.70 2.80 5.71
CA ALA A 146 19.73 2.81 4.68
C ALA A 146 19.09 2.79 3.27
N PRO A 147 18.20 3.76 2.94
CA PRO A 147 17.44 3.74 1.72
C PRO A 147 18.33 3.84 0.47
N SER A 148 18.03 3.03 -0.55
CA SER A 148 18.82 2.90 -1.78
C SER A 148 18.25 3.69 -2.96
N THR A 149 17.07 4.30 -2.86
CA THR A 149 16.38 4.98 -3.96
C THR A 149 15.77 6.32 -3.52
N PRO A 150 15.55 7.30 -4.43
CA PRO A 150 14.90 8.56 -4.06
C PRO A 150 13.51 8.35 -3.42
N TYR A 151 12.74 7.37 -3.89
CA TYR A 151 11.50 6.97 -3.24
C TYR A 151 11.72 6.58 -1.78
N ALA A 152 12.62 5.63 -1.52
CA ALA A 152 12.88 5.13 -0.17
C ALA A 152 13.44 6.23 0.76
N VAL A 153 14.32 7.11 0.23
CA VAL A 153 14.82 8.29 0.96
C VAL A 153 13.67 9.22 1.37
N SER A 154 12.74 9.53 0.45
CA SER A 154 11.61 10.41 0.75
C SER A 154 10.69 9.82 1.83
N ARG A 155 10.49 8.48 1.84
CA ARG A 155 9.69 7.79 2.85
C ARG A 155 10.38 7.78 4.22
N ALA A 156 11.68 7.44 4.26
CA ALA A 156 12.49 7.47 5.48
C ALA A 156 12.53 8.88 6.11
N ALA A 157 12.66 9.93 5.29
CA ALA A 157 12.64 11.30 5.76
C ALA A 157 11.30 11.67 6.44
N CYS A 158 10.18 11.25 5.88
CA CYS A 158 8.86 11.46 6.47
C CYS A 158 8.70 10.70 7.80
N ASP A 159 9.16 9.46 7.87
CA ASP A 159 9.14 8.66 9.11
C ASP A 159 9.93 9.34 10.25
N LEU A 160 11.14 9.81 9.95
CA LEU A 160 11.99 10.52 10.91
C LEU A 160 11.38 11.86 11.35
N HIS A 161 10.73 12.58 10.43
CA HIS A 161 9.97 13.79 10.75
C HIS A 161 8.84 13.48 11.74
N LEU A 162 8.02 12.47 11.49
CA LEU A 162 6.92 12.07 12.37
C LEU A 162 7.42 11.62 13.75
N MET A 163 8.55 10.91 13.82
CA MET A 163 9.16 10.56 15.11
C MET A 163 9.63 11.79 15.89
N SER A 164 10.12 12.84 15.20
CA SER A 164 10.45 14.11 15.87
C SER A 164 9.19 14.78 16.44
N PHE A 165 8.07 14.74 15.70
CA PHE A 165 6.78 15.26 16.15
C PHE A 165 6.19 14.47 17.33
N PHE A 166 6.30 13.14 17.30
CA PHE A 166 5.93 12.31 18.44
C PHE A 166 6.72 12.69 19.70
N ARG A 167 8.05 12.85 19.59
CA ARG A 167 8.91 13.19 20.71
C ARG A 167 8.61 14.58 21.27
N ALA A 168 8.48 15.59 20.40
CA ALA A 168 8.29 16.98 20.78
C ALA A 168 6.86 17.32 21.20
N TYR A 169 5.86 16.83 20.48
CA TYR A 169 4.46 17.25 20.64
C TYR A 169 3.54 16.15 21.13
N LYS A 170 4.05 14.92 21.31
CA LYS A 170 3.22 13.73 21.57
C LYS A 170 2.19 13.49 20.50
N PHE A 171 2.50 13.86 19.24
CA PHE A 171 1.63 13.62 18.11
C PHE A 171 1.31 12.12 18.01
N PRO A 172 0.02 11.70 17.97
CA PRO A 172 -0.38 10.30 18.18
C PRO A 172 -0.16 9.44 16.93
N VAL A 173 1.06 9.47 16.36
CA VAL A 173 1.41 8.69 15.17
C VAL A 173 1.71 7.24 15.53
N VAL A 174 1.25 6.32 14.68
CA VAL A 174 1.71 4.93 14.58
C VAL A 174 2.10 4.63 13.14
N PHE A 175 3.03 3.71 12.93
CA PHE A 175 3.55 3.38 11.62
C PHE A 175 3.21 1.95 11.24
N THR A 176 2.91 1.70 9.96
CA THR A 176 2.83 0.34 9.42
C THR A 176 3.80 0.17 8.27
N ARG A 177 4.50 -0.96 8.21
CA ARG A 177 5.34 -1.38 7.07
C ARG A 177 4.89 -2.75 6.61
N ALA A 178 4.24 -2.79 5.46
CA ALA A 178 3.80 -4.05 4.88
C ALA A 178 4.85 -4.61 3.91
N ALA A 179 4.93 -5.93 3.83
CA ALA A 179 5.61 -6.66 2.76
C ALA A 179 4.94 -6.36 1.40
N ASN A 180 5.26 -7.12 0.34
CA ASN A 180 4.65 -6.88 -0.97
C ASN A 180 3.16 -7.22 -0.93
N VAL A 181 2.33 -6.19 -0.93
CA VAL A 181 0.88 -6.32 -0.87
C VAL A 181 0.33 -6.71 -2.24
N TYR A 182 -0.62 -7.65 -2.29
CA TYR A 182 -1.28 -8.08 -3.51
C TYR A 182 -2.74 -8.47 -3.26
N GLY A 183 -3.52 -8.63 -4.34
CA GLY A 183 -4.90 -9.09 -4.29
C GLY A 183 -5.76 -8.53 -5.42
N PRO A 184 -7.06 -8.87 -5.46
CA PRO A 184 -8.02 -8.34 -6.41
C PRO A 184 -8.03 -6.81 -6.45
N GLY A 185 -8.20 -6.20 -7.61
CA GLY A 185 -8.20 -4.73 -7.75
C GLY A 185 -6.83 -4.07 -7.78
N GLN A 186 -5.73 -4.83 -7.74
CA GLN A 186 -4.40 -4.26 -7.85
C GLN A 186 -4.11 -3.78 -9.28
N GLN A 187 -3.36 -2.68 -9.40
CA GLN A 187 -3.01 -2.06 -10.69
C GLN A 187 -2.24 -3.02 -11.60
N LEU A 188 -2.54 -3.00 -12.90
CA LEU A 188 -2.09 -3.97 -13.91
C LEU A 188 -0.58 -3.93 -14.21
N TYR A 189 0.13 -2.90 -13.77
CA TYR A 189 1.60 -2.85 -13.87
C TYR A 189 2.32 -3.64 -12.75
N ARG A 190 1.61 -4.17 -11.75
CA ARG A 190 2.18 -5.01 -10.68
C ARG A 190 2.30 -6.46 -11.14
N ILE A 191 3.31 -7.16 -10.62
CA ILE A 191 3.71 -8.48 -11.12
C ILE A 191 2.57 -9.51 -11.13
N ILE A 192 1.77 -9.62 -10.08
CA ILE A 192 0.71 -10.63 -9.98
C ILE A 192 -0.42 -10.36 -10.98
N PRO A 193 -1.14 -9.21 -10.94
CA PRO A 193 -2.21 -8.98 -11.90
C PRO A 193 -1.72 -8.91 -13.35
N ARG A 194 -0.49 -8.40 -13.59
CA ARG A 194 0.12 -8.40 -14.92
C ARG A 194 0.32 -9.82 -15.45
N THR A 195 0.89 -10.71 -14.65
CA THR A 195 1.15 -12.10 -15.05
C THR A 195 -0.15 -12.83 -15.36
N LEU A 196 -1.16 -12.71 -14.48
CA LEU A 196 -2.48 -13.31 -14.67
C LEU A 196 -3.16 -12.80 -15.96
N LEU A 197 -3.20 -11.48 -16.13
CA LEU A 197 -3.80 -10.87 -17.30
C LEU A 197 -3.06 -11.24 -18.60
N PHE A 198 -1.72 -11.25 -18.59
CA PHE A 198 -0.91 -11.61 -19.78
C PHE A 198 -1.11 -13.08 -20.15
N ALA A 199 -1.23 -13.98 -19.17
CA ALA A 199 -1.56 -15.37 -19.40
C ALA A 199 -2.94 -15.54 -20.08
N ARG A 200 -3.94 -14.75 -19.68
CA ARG A 200 -5.27 -14.75 -20.32
C ARG A 200 -5.28 -14.14 -21.73
N LEU A 201 -4.43 -13.14 -21.97
CA LEU A 201 -4.38 -12.44 -23.26
C LEU A 201 -3.35 -13.03 -24.23
N GLY A 202 -2.61 -14.10 -23.87
CA GLY A 202 -1.54 -14.66 -24.68
C GLY A 202 -0.38 -13.69 -24.91
N LYS A 203 -0.14 -12.75 -23.99
CA LYS A 203 0.97 -11.78 -24.05
C LYS A 203 2.20 -12.30 -23.32
N VAL A 204 3.37 -11.92 -23.80
CA VAL A 204 4.66 -12.29 -23.20
C VAL A 204 4.98 -11.38 -22.01
N LEU A 205 5.32 -11.99 -20.86
CA LEU A 205 5.79 -11.32 -19.65
C LEU A 205 7.31 -11.21 -19.68
N GLN A 206 7.83 -9.98 -19.61
CA GLN A 206 9.26 -9.75 -19.43
C GLN A 206 9.67 -9.92 -17.97
N LEU A 207 10.55 -10.90 -17.70
CA LEU A 207 11.05 -11.21 -16.36
C LEU A 207 12.51 -10.74 -16.23
N HIS A 208 12.69 -9.59 -15.59
CA HIS A 208 14.00 -8.97 -15.42
C HIS A 208 14.92 -9.79 -14.50
N GLY A 209 16.17 -10.02 -14.95
CA GLY A 209 17.19 -10.74 -14.22
C GLY A 209 16.78 -12.16 -13.83
N GLY A 210 15.92 -12.81 -14.62
CA GLY A 210 15.45 -14.17 -14.34
C GLY A 210 14.53 -14.32 -13.12
N GLY A 211 14.21 -13.24 -12.41
CA GLY A 211 13.27 -13.26 -11.27
C GLY A 211 13.82 -13.87 -9.98
N HIS A 212 15.12 -13.81 -9.73
CA HIS A 212 15.75 -14.45 -8.55
C HIS A 212 15.55 -13.71 -7.23
N SER A 213 15.06 -12.45 -7.22
CA SER A 213 14.79 -11.73 -5.99
C SER A 213 13.68 -12.41 -5.17
N VAL A 214 13.93 -12.55 -3.87
CA VAL A 214 13.01 -13.18 -2.91
C VAL A 214 12.18 -12.13 -2.19
N ARG A 215 10.89 -12.39 -2.02
CA ARG A 215 9.92 -11.50 -1.36
C ARG A 215 8.92 -12.29 -0.53
N SER A 216 8.37 -11.63 0.49
CA SER A 216 7.09 -12.02 1.09
C SER A 216 5.96 -11.30 0.36
N PHE A 217 4.92 -12.04 -0.01
CA PHE A 217 3.69 -11.49 -0.59
C PHE A 217 2.55 -11.67 0.41
N ILE A 218 1.94 -10.56 0.81
CA ILE A 218 0.84 -10.56 1.78
C ILE A 218 -0.45 -10.08 1.13
N HIS A 219 -1.54 -10.80 1.42
CA HIS A 219 -2.83 -10.47 0.84
C HIS A 219 -3.38 -9.16 1.42
N ILE A 220 -4.06 -8.39 0.59
CA ILE A 220 -4.56 -7.05 0.97
C ILE A 220 -5.59 -7.08 2.10
N GLU A 221 -6.40 -8.13 2.21
CA GLU A 221 -7.36 -8.28 3.32
C GLU A 221 -6.63 -8.39 4.67
N ASP A 222 -5.53 -9.14 4.73
CA ASP A 222 -4.71 -9.25 5.93
C ASP A 222 -4.04 -7.93 6.29
N VAL A 223 -3.61 -7.15 5.28
CA VAL A 223 -3.04 -5.82 5.49
C VAL A 223 -4.09 -4.83 5.98
N ALA A 224 -5.32 -4.91 5.47
CA ALA A 224 -6.42 -4.05 5.91
C ALA A 224 -6.81 -4.34 7.38
N ASP A 225 -6.93 -5.63 7.75
CA ASP A 225 -7.18 -6.03 9.15
C ASP A 225 -6.05 -5.58 10.09
N ALA A 226 -4.78 -5.82 9.71
CA ALA A 226 -3.64 -5.37 10.51
C ALA A 226 -3.63 -3.84 10.67
N THR A 227 -3.86 -3.10 9.58
CA THR A 227 -3.89 -1.63 9.61
C THR A 227 -5.01 -1.11 10.53
N TYR A 228 -6.18 -1.74 10.49
CA TYR A 228 -7.28 -1.42 11.40
C TYR A 228 -6.90 -1.68 12.86
N ARG A 229 -6.33 -2.84 13.18
CA ARG A 229 -5.87 -3.16 14.54
C ARG A 229 -4.81 -2.18 15.02
N VAL A 230 -3.89 -1.78 14.17
CA VAL A 230 -2.89 -0.74 14.47
C VAL A 230 -3.56 0.61 14.70
N ALA A 231 -4.58 0.97 13.91
CA ALA A 231 -5.32 2.22 14.12
C ALA A 231 -6.02 2.25 15.48
N ILE A 232 -6.64 1.17 15.90
CA ILE A 232 -7.39 1.11 17.16
C ILE A 232 -6.45 0.88 18.35
N GLY A 233 -5.61 -0.15 18.31
CA GLY A 233 -4.82 -0.67 19.44
C GLY A 233 -3.34 -0.32 19.42
N GLY A 234 -2.78 0.14 18.30
CA GLY A 234 -1.33 0.42 18.19
C GLY A 234 -0.86 1.51 19.15
N VAL A 235 0.34 1.37 19.68
CA VAL A 235 0.94 2.31 20.62
C VAL A 235 1.54 3.50 19.87
N PRO A 236 1.20 4.76 20.21
CA PRO A 236 1.79 5.93 19.57
C PRO A 236 3.32 5.94 19.64
N GLY A 237 3.96 6.27 18.52
CA GLY A 237 5.40 6.25 18.34
C GLY A 237 5.96 4.91 17.86
N GLU A 238 5.16 3.84 17.87
CA GLU A 238 5.59 2.49 17.48
C GLU A 238 5.38 2.21 15.99
N THR A 239 6.22 1.34 15.47
CA THR A 239 6.10 0.77 14.12
C THR A 239 5.61 -0.67 14.25
N TYR A 240 4.78 -1.11 13.29
CA TYR A 240 4.30 -2.48 13.18
C TYR A 240 4.58 -3.02 11.78
N HIS A 241 5.34 -4.12 11.72
CA HIS A 241 5.55 -4.85 10.48
C HIS A 241 4.36 -5.75 10.17
N ILE A 242 3.91 -5.74 8.92
CA ILE A 242 2.79 -6.55 8.44
C ILE A 242 3.35 -7.47 7.34
N SER A 243 3.58 -8.73 7.67
CA SER A 243 4.22 -9.69 6.78
C SER A 243 3.78 -11.11 7.09
N THR A 244 3.82 -11.95 6.06
CA THR A 244 3.76 -13.41 6.21
C THR A 244 5.16 -14.00 6.39
N GLN A 245 5.24 -15.21 6.91
CA GLN A 245 6.50 -15.96 6.98
C GLN A 245 6.82 -16.69 5.66
N GLU A 246 5.86 -16.79 4.75
CA GLU A 246 6.06 -17.39 3.44
C GLU A 246 6.90 -16.45 2.57
N ILE A 247 7.97 -17.00 1.99
CA ILE A 247 8.86 -16.29 1.06
C ILE A 247 8.90 -17.03 -0.26
N VAL A 248 8.96 -16.28 -1.35
CA VAL A 248 9.00 -16.83 -2.71
C VAL A 248 9.86 -15.94 -3.60
N SER A 249 10.61 -16.54 -4.52
CA SER A 249 11.24 -15.78 -5.59
C SER A 249 10.20 -15.30 -6.60
N ILE A 250 10.48 -14.21 -7.31
CA ILE A 250 9.57 -13.73 -8.37
C ILE A 250 9.41 -14.81 -9.46
N ARG A 251 10.44 -15.61 -9.72
CA ARG A 251 10.38 -16.72 -10.66
C ARG A 251 9.40 -17.81 -10.21
N GLU A 252 9.51 -18.23 -8.94
CA GLU A 252 8.60 -19.23 -8.36
C GLU A 252 7.16 -18.72 -8.33
N LEU A 253 6.95 -17.45 -7.96
CA LEU A 253 5.63 -16.80 -8.00
C LEU A 253 5.02 -16.87 -9.41
N VAL A 254 5.79 -16.52 -10.44
CA VAL A 254 5.32 -16.58 -11.83
C VAL A 254 5.06 -18.03 -12.26
N SER A 255 5.88 -19.00 -11.81
CA SER A 255 5.64 -20.43 -12.06
C SER A 255 4.34 -20.91 -11.42
N GLN A 256 4.08 -20.55 -10.15
CA GLN A 256 2.80 -20.88 -9.48
C GLN A 256 1.60 -20.28 -10.21
N ILE A 257 1.72 -19.05 -10.73
CA ILE A 257 0.67 -18.43 -11.54
C ILE A 257 0.48 -19.20 -12.86
N CYS A 258 1.56 -19.60 -13.53
CA CYS A 258 1.47 -20.40 -14.75
C CYS A 258 0.75 -21.74 -14.52
N GLU A 259 1.07 -22.43 -13.44
CA GLU A 259 0.41 -23.67 -13.01
C GLU A 259 -1.09 -23.43 -12.74
N LEU A 260 -1.43 -22.37 -11.99
CA LEU A 260 -2.80 -22.01 -11.65
C LEU A 260 -3.65 -21.73 -12.91
N VAL A 261 -3.05 -21.06 -13.91
CA VAL A 261 -3.75 -20.67 -15.15
C VAL A 261 -3.73 -21.77 -16.21
N GLY A 262 -2.84 -22.78 -16.06
CA GLY A 262 -2.67 -23.87 -17.02
C GLY A 262 -1.86 -23.46 -18.27
N VAL A 263 -0.87 -22.54 -18.12
CA VAL A 263 -0.01 -22.05 -19.21
C VAL A 263 1.44 -22.49 -18.96
N ASP A 264 2.16 -22.92 -20.01
CA ASP A 264 3.59 -23.23 -19.86
C ASP A 264 4.40 -21.95 -19.60
N PHE A 265 5.25 -21.98 -18.57
CA PHE A 265 6.14 -20.86 -18.21
C PHE A 265 6.98 -20.37 -19.40
N LYS A 266 7.49 -21.28 -20.22
CA LYS A 266 8.32 -20.95 -21.39
C LYS A 266 7.55 -20.19 -22.48
N ASN A 267 6.24 -20.39 -22.56
CA ASN A 267 5.38 -19.72 -23.51
C ASN A 267 4.97 -18.31 -23.02
N LEU A 268 4.91 -18.11 -21.70
CA LEU A 268 4.50 -16.84 -21.10
C LEU A 268 5.69 -15.90 -20.88
N VAL A 269 6.88 -16.41 -20.52
CA VAL A 269 7.98 -15.64 -19.95
C VAL A 269 9.15 -15.48 -20.90
N GLU A 270 9.58 -14.24 -21.10
CA GLU A 270 10.86 -13.86 -21.70
C GLU A 270 11.78 -13.27 -20.62
N VAL A 271 12.97 -13.84 -20.44
CA VAL A 271 13.95 -13.32 -19.48
C VAL A 271 14.73 -12.16 -20.12
N THR A 272 14.76 -11.02 -19.40
CA THR A 272 15.47 -9.81 -19.84
C THR A 272 16.55 -9.41 -18.83
N GLU A 273 17.36 -8.40 -19.18
CA GLU A 273 18.39 -7.87 -18.29
C GLU A 273 17.85 -7.36 -16.95
N GLU A 274 18.71 -7.32 -15.93
CA GLU A 274 18.34 -6.86 -14.58
C GLU A 274 18.09 -5.35 -14.55
N ARG A 275 17.23 -4.89 -13.65
CA ARG A 275 16.94 -3.46 -13.43
C ARG A 275 17.92 -2.84 -12.43
N LEU A 276 18.28 -1.57 -12.64
CA LEU A 276 19.07 -0.80 -11.71
C LEU A 276 18.31 -0.53 -10.38
N GLY A 277 19.05 -0.51 -9.25
CA GLY A 277 18.52 -0.09 -7.94
C GLY A 277 17.55 -1.08 -7.31
N LYS A 278 17.68 -2.38 -7.58
CA LYS A 278 16.83 -3.43 -7.02
C LYS A 278 17.45 -4.00 -5.75
N ASP A 279 16.76 -3.84 -4.61
CA ASP A 279 17.12 -4.54 -3.39
C ASP A 279 16.97 -6.06 -3.57
N GLN A 280 17.94 -6.82 -3.07
CA GLN A 280 17.93 -8.28 -3.19
C GLN A 280 16.83 -8.91 -2.34
N ALA A 281 16.70 -8.48 -1.09
CA ALA A 281 15.65 -8.91 -0.18
C ALA A 281 15.42 -7.87 0.93
N TYR A 282 14.20 -7.81 1.44
CA TYR A 282 13.86 -7.26 2.74
C TYR A 282 12.75 -8.15 3.35
N LEU A 283 13.06 -8.79 4.46
CA LEU A 283 12.14 -9.70 5.14
C LEU A 283 11.75 -9.08 6.48
N LEU A 284 10.47 -8.85 6.68
CA LEU A 284 9.94 -8.17 7.87
C LEU A 284 9.47 -9.19 8.91
N ASP A 285 10.04 -9.16 10.12
CA ASP A 285 9.52 -9.91 11.26
C ASP A 285 8.22 -9.25 11.75
N SER A 286 7.11 -9.97 11.72
CA SER A 286 5.78 -9.49 12.12
C SER A 286 5.36 -9.98 13.51
N LYS A 287 6.28 -10.46 14.35
CA LYS A 287 5.97 -10.96 15.69
C LYS A 287 5.29 -9.92 16.57
N LYS A 288 5.71 -8.65 16.46
CA LYS A 288 5.17 -7.56 17.27
C LYS A 288 3.67 -7.35 17.05
N VAL A 289 3.24 -7.17 15.81
CA VAL A 289 1.80 -7.01 15.49
C VAL A 289 0.99 -8.24 15.92
N ARG A 290 1.57 -9.43 15.80
CA ARG A 290 0.93 -10.69 16.22
C ARG A 290 0.75 -10.75 17.73
N SER A 291 1.79 -10.47 18.51
CA SER A 291 1.76 -10.59 19.97
C SER A 291 1.01 -9.45 20.65
N GLU A 292 1.17 -8.21 20.18
CA GLU A 292 0.57 -7.04 20.82
C GLU A 292 -0.88 -6.79 20.40
N LEU A 293 -1.21 -7.06 19.11
CA LEU A 293 -2.54 -6.74 18.56
C LEU A 293 -3.36 -7.98 18.18
N GLY A 294 -2.86 -9.19 18.46
CA GLY A 294 -3.56 -10.44 18.17
C GLY A 294 -3.84 -10.67 16.69
N TRP A 295 -3.05 -10.06 15.81
CA TRP A 295 -3.20 -10.21 14.36
C TRP A 295 -2.53 -11.49 13.85
N GLN A 296 -3.11 -12.08 12.82
CA GLN A 296 -2.53 -13.18 12.05
C GLN A 296 -2.96 -13.06 10.58
N ASP A 297 -2.04 -13.35 9.66
CA ASP A 297 -2.39 -13.51 8.26
C ASP A 297 -3.28 -14.74 8.08
N GLN A 298 -4.36 -14.61 7.32
CA GLN A 298 -5.38 -15.65 7.12
C GLN A 298 -5.36 -16.19 5.68
N VAL A 299 -4.86 -15.41 4.72
CA VAL A 299 -4.93 -15.74 3.31
C VAL A 299 -3.57 -16.25 2.84
N SER A 300 -3.49 -17.56 2.53
CA SER A 300 -2.27 -18.15 1.93
C SER A 300 -2.01 -17.56 0.54
N LEU A 301 -0.74 -17.65 0.09
CA LEU A 301 -0.38 -17.17 -1.26
C LEU A 301 -1.24 -17.83 -2.34
N SER A 302 -1.42 -19.14 -2.27
CA SER A 302 -2.23 -19.89 -3.25
C SER A 302 -3.70 -19.43 -3.28
N ALA A 303 -4.32 -19.24 -2.12
CA ALA A 303 -5.70 -18.75 -2.03
C ALA A 303 -5.84 -17.32 -2.57
N GLY A 304 -4.90 -16.44 -2.25
CA GLY A 304 -4.89 -15.07 -2.73
C GLY A 304 -4.61 -14.96 -4.24
N LEU A 305 -3.79 -15.83 -4.81
CA LEU A 305 -3.57 -15.92 -6.26
C LEU A 305 -4.85 -16.37 -6.96
N ALA A 306 -5.55 -17.37 -6.43
CA ALA A 306 -6.84 -17.84 -6.97
C ALA A 306 -7.89 -16.72 -6.94
N ALA A 307 -8.05 -16.03 -5.80
CA ALA A 307 -8.98 -14.90 -5.71
C ALA A 307 -8.64 -13.75 -6.67
N THR A 308 -7.33 -13.50 -6.90
CA THR A 308 -6.90 -12.49 -7.87
C THR A 308 -7.16 -12.93 -9.30
N LEU A 309 -7.03 -14.24 -9.61
CA LEU A 309 -7.41 -14.82 -10.91
C LEU A 309 -8.91 -14.69 -11.15
N ASP A 310 -9.75 -15.04 -10.18
CA ASP A 310 -11.20 -14.89 -10.27
C ASP A 310 -11.61 -13.44 -10.58
N TRP A 311 -10.94 -12.47 -9.95
CA TRP A 311 -11.15 -11.06 -10.25
C TRP A 311 -10.71 -10.70 -11.68
N VAL A 312 -9.58 -11.19 -12.16
CA VAL A 312 -9.12 -10.97 -13.54
C VAL A 312 -10.12 -11.57 -14.53
N ASP A 313 -10.53 -12.82 -14.33
CA ASP A 313 -11.45 -13.53 -15.23
C ASP A 313 -12.83 -12.86 -15.25
N GLY A 314 -13.35 -12.47 -14.09
CA GLY A 314 -14.64 -11.78 -13.97
C GLY A 314 -14.67 -10.38 -14.59
N ASN A 315 -13.48 -9.75 -14.78
CA ASN A 315 -13.36 -8.40 -15.32
C ASN A 315 -12.53 -8.31 -16.62
N LEU A 316 -12.26 -9.44 -17.29
CA LEU A 316 -11.33 -9.50 -18.42
C LEU A 316 -11.71 -8.53 -19.56
N SER A 317 -13.00 -8.42 -19.87
CA SER A 317 -13.51 -7.50 -20.91
C SER A 317 -13.20 -6.03 -20.65
N VAL A 318 -13.08 -5.64 -19.38
CA VAL A 318 -12.70 -4.29 -18.96
C VAL A 318 -11.19 -4.17 -18.89
N LEU A 319 -10.52 -5.09 -18.18
CA LEU A 319 -9.08 -5.01 -17.87
C LEU A 319 -8.19 -4.99 -19.12
N GLN A 320 -8.58 -5.73 -20.17
CA GLN A 320 -7.82 -5.75 -21.43
C GLN A 320 -7.71 -4.39 -22.14
N ASN A 321 -8.62 -3.46 -21.83
CA ASN A 321 -8.71 -2.12 -22.43
C ASN A 321 -8.12 -1.03 -21.53
N LEU A 322 -7.68 -1.36 -20.31
CA LEU A 322 -7.11 -0.40 -19.38
C LEU A 322 -5.58 -0.30 -19.55
N PRO A 323 -4.96 0.82 -19.10
CA PRO A 323 -3.51 0.99 -19.15
C PRO A 323 -2.78 -0.12 -18.41
N LEU A 324 -1.84 -0.78 -19.09
CA LEU A 324 -1.01 -1.86 -18.54
C LEU A 324 0.25 -1.33 -17.86
N ASP A 325 0.64 -0.10 -18.14
CA ASP A 325 1.84 0.52 -17.62
C ASP A 325 1.49 1.66 -16.64
N TYR A 326 2.44 1.96 -15.77
CA TYR A 326 2.30 3.06 -14.83
C TYR A 326 2.33 4.41 -15.58
N ILE A 327 1.31 5.22 -15.34
CA ILE A 327 1.24 6.60 -15.81
C ILE A 327 1.57 7.52 -14.65
N HIS A 328 2.73 8.21 -14.74
CA HIS A 328 3.15 9.14 -13.71
C HIS A 328 2.24 10.38 -13.70
N LYS A 329 1.85 10.78 -12.48
CA LYS A 329 1.17 12.06 -12.22
C LYS A 329 2.05 12.82 -11.23
N PRO A 330 2.40 14.10 -11.52
CA PRO A 330 3.22 14.94 -10.64
C PRO A 330 2.66 15.08 -9.23
#